data_38a4f706b7a664824e4aaf5c23816103
#
_entry.id   38a4f706b7a664824e4aaf5c23816103
#
_cell.length_a   1.000
_cell.length_b   1.000
_cell.length_c   1.000
_cell.angle_alpha   90.00
_cell.angle_beta   90.00
_cell.angle_gamma   90.00
#
_symmetry.space_group_name_H-M   'P 1'
#
loop_
_entity.id
_entity.type
_entity.pdbx_description
1 polymer ?
#
loop_
_entity_poly.entity_id
_entity_poly.type
_entity_poly.pdbx_seq_one_letter_code
_entity_poly.pdbx_strand_id
1 'polypeptide(L)'
;VSQQKPTPIAQALNDQLEKSAPEVLSMLSAYGRRLYFPKGIISQSAEAKQKAHRFNATIGIATEGKGPMALPSVASQLGSIPAADALTYAPPAGRPGLRQVWRKKLLIENPSLADRRFGDPIVTNAITHGLAVAGELFIEPGDVMLMPDKLWGNYKLTFEVHLGATIETFHFYKAKGLGAGNAIDTAAFANRLGD
;
A
#
# COMPACT_ATOMS: atom_id res chain seq x y z
N VAL A 1 -0.66 25.73 -5.01
CA VAL A 1 -1.13 24.33 -5.02
C VAL A 1 -1.40 23.96 -6.46
N SER A 2 -0.52 23.16 -7.07
CA SER A 2 -0.71 22.64 -8.43
C SER A 2 -2.04 21.86 -8.45
N GLN A 3 -3.03 22.37 -9.19
CA GLN A 3 -4.31 21.68 -9.38
C GLN A 3 -4.08 20.54 -10.39
N GLN A 4 -3.69 19.38 -9.90
CA GLN A 4 -3.70 18.19 -10.74
C GLN A 4 -5.11 17.93 -11.27
N LYS A 5 -5.24 17.77 -12.58
CA LYS A 5 -6.52 17.45 -13.23
C LYS A 5 -6.98 16.05 -12.85
N PRO A 6 -8.29 15.82 -12.70
CA PRO A 6 -8.82 14.46 -12.52
C PRO A 6 -8.37 13.53 -13.65
N THR A 7 -8.12 12.28 -13.32
CA THR A 7 -7.91 11.25 -14.34
C THR A 7 -9.19 11.05 -15.17
N PRO A 8 -9.13 10.47 -16.38
CA PRO A 8 -10.34 10.20 -17.18
C PRO A 8 -11.41 9.38 -16.43
N ILE A 9 -10.99 8.48 -15.53
CA ILE A 9 -11.92 7.69 -14.70
C ILE A 9 -12.59 8.57 -13.67
N ALA A 10 -11.83 9.40 -12.95
CA ALA A 10 -12.38 10.34 -11.97
C ALA A 10 -13.30 11.37 -12.64
N GLN A 11 -12.94 11.86 -13.86
CA GLN A 11 -13.77 12.78 -14.61
C GLN A 11 -15.11 12.14 -14.98
N ALA A 12 -15.11 10.90 -15.47
CA ALA A 12 -16.36 10.19 -15.80
C ALA A 12 -17.27 10.01 -14.56
N LEU A 13 -16.70 9.80 -13.38
CA LEU A 13 -17.46 9.74 -12.13
C LEU A 13 -18.05 11.11 -11.76
N ASN A 14 -17.28 12.19 -11.93
CA ASN A 14 -17.78 13.55 -11.73
C ASN A 14 -18.91 13.91 -12.68
N ASP A 15 -18.78 13.58 -13.97
CA ASP A 15 -19.83 13.80 -14.99
C ASP A 15 -21.12 13.03 -14.68
N GLN A 16 -20.98 11.82 -14.09
CA GLN A 16 -22.12 11.04 -13.62
C GLN A 16 -22.79 11.70 -12.40
N LEU A 17 -22.00 12.17 -11.44
CA LEU A 17 -22.51 12.91 -10.26
C LEU A 17 -23.19 14.21 -10.66
N GLU A 18 -22.63 14.94 -11.62
CA GLU A 18 -23.23 16.18 -12.12
C GLU A 18 -24.66 15.97 -12.66
N LYS A 19 -24.90 14.83 -13.31
CA LYS A 19 -26.22 14.47 -13.84
C LYS A 19 -27.18 13.94 -12.79
N SER A 20 -26.69 13.22 -11.79
CA SER A 20 -27.54 12.48 -10.84
C SER A 20 -27.65 13.14 -9.45
N ALA A 21 -26.64 13.91 -9.05
CA ALA A 21 -26.56 14.54 -7.72
C ALA A 21 -25.59 15.74 -7.74
N PRO A 22 -25.92 16.84 -8.45
CA PRO A 22 -25.03 18.00 -8.61
C PRO A 22 -24.67 18.66 -7.26
N GLU A 23 -25.56 18.63 -6.28
CA GLU A 23 -25.30 19.14 -4.93
C GLU A 23 -24.16 18.37 -4.26
N VAL A 24 -24.15 17.04 -4.40
CA VAL A 24 -23.06 16.21 -3.85
C VAL A 24 -21.74 16.54 -4.54
N LEU A 25 -21.75 16.69 -5.86
CA LEU A 25 -20.55 17.08 -6.60
C LEU A 25 -20.03 18.46 -6.14
N SER A 26 -20.92 19.42 -5.88
CA SER A 26 -20.53 20.76 -5.42
C SER A 26 -19.86 20.75 -4.05
N MET A 27 -20.20 19.78 -3.20
CA MET A 27 -19.63 19.61 -1.86
C MET A 27 -18.27 18.91 -1.87
N LEU A 28 -17.89 18.23 -2.96
CA LEU A 28 -16.60 17.55 -3.02
C LEU A 28 -15.43 18.52 -3.05
N SER A 29 -14.43 18.24 -2.22
CA SER A 29 -13.13 18.93 -2.27
C SER A 29 -12.43 18.66 -3.61
N ALA A 30 -11.38 19.44 -3.90
CA ALA A 30 -10.52 19.16 -5.07
C ALA A 30 -9.90 17.76 -5.04
N TYR A 31 -9.58 17.27 -3.85
CA TYR A 31 -9.14 15.88 -3.67
C TYR A 31 -10.28 14.88 -3.95
N GLY A 32 -11.46 15.09 -3.38
CA GLY A 32 -12.63 14.24 -3.61
C GLY A 32 -12.98 14.08 -5.09
N ARG A 33 -12.87 15.17 -5.87
CA ARG A 33 -13.09 15.15 -7.32
C ARG A 33 -12.01 14.41 -8.12
N ARG A 34 -10.82 14.15 -7.55
CA ARG A 34 -9.76 13.36 -8.16
C ARG A 34 -9.81 11.88 -7.78
N LEU A 35 -10.59 11.53 -6.75
CA LEU A 35 -10.70 10.14 -6.30
C LEU A 35 -11.34 9.27 -7.37
N TYR A 36 -10.78 8.09 -7.55
CA TYR A 36 -11.33 7.02 -8.37
C TYR A 36 -10.91 5.66 -7.83
N PHE A 37 -11.65 4.63 -8.16
CA PHE A 37 -11.23 3.28 -7.86
C PHE A 37 -10.57 2.67 -9.11
N PRO A 38 -9.26 2.41 -9.10
CA PRO A 38 -8.59 1.86 -10.26
C PRO A 38 -9.12 0.46 -10.59
N LYS A 39 -9.24 0.15 -11.89
CA LYS A 39 -9.44 -1.24 -12.33
C LYS A 39 -8.18 -2.04 -12.02
N GLY A 40 -8.12 -2.59 -10.83
CA GLY A 40 -6.95 -3.30 -10.31
C GLY A 40 -7.31 -4.72 -9.87
N ILE A 41 -6.52 -5.23 -8.92
CA ILE A 41 -6.59 -6.62 -8.47
C ILE A 41 -7.98 -7.06 -7.98
N ILE A 42 -8.79 -6.17 -7.41
CA ILE A 42 -10.13 -6.52 -6.92
C ILE A 42 -11.08 -6.84 -8.08
N SER A 43 -11.11 -6.00 -9.13
CA SER A 43 -11.93 -6.26 -10.31
C SER A 43 -11.42 -7.47 -11.10
N GLN A 44 -10.10 -7.61 -11.24
CA GLN A 44 -9.47 -8.78 -11.83
C GLN A 44 -9.77 -10.06 -11.05
N SER A 45 -9.78 -9.99 -9.73
CA SER A 45 -10.13 -11.12 -8.85
C SER A 45 -11.59 -11.54 -8.99
N ALA A 46 -12.51 -10.57 -9.10
CA ALA A 46 -13.92 -10.85 -9.34
C ALA A 46 -14.13 -11.54 -10.70
N GLU A 47 -13.45 -11.08 -11.74
CA GLU A 47 -13.48 -11.69 -13.06
C GLU A 47 -12.84 -13.08 -13.05
N ALA A 48 -11.68 -13.25 -12.40
CA ALA A 48 -11.01 -14.53 -12.29
C ALA A 48 -11.83 -15.58 -11.54
N LYS A 49 -12.59 -15.19 -10.51
CA LYS A 49 -13.51 -16.11 -9.81
C LYS A 49 -14.57 -16.69 -10.73
N GLN A 50 -14.96 -15.96 -11.79
CA GLN A 50 -15.96 -16.42 -12.75
C GLN A 50 -15.35 -17.19 -13.91
N LYS A 51 -14.16 -16.80 -14.38
CA LYS A 51 -13.57 -17.28 -15.63
C LYS A 51 -12.38 -18.23 -15.46
N ALA A 52 -11.71 -18.24 -14.30
CA ALA A 52 -10.57 -19.11 -14.10
C ALA A 52 -11.01 -20.53 -13.72
N HIS A 53 -10.81 -21.47 -14.64
CA HIS A 53 -11.23 -22.86 -14.45
C HIS A 53 -10.15 -23.74 -13.80
N ARG A 54 -8.89 -23.32 -13.82
CA ARG A 54 -7.77 -24.15 -13.38
C ARG A 54 -6.92 -23.50 -12.28
N PHE A 55 -6.55 -22.24 -12.49
CA PHE A 55 -5.72 -21.50 -11.55
C PHE A 55 -6.23 -20.07 -11.42
N ASN A 56 -6.32 -19.57 -10.19
CA ASN A 56 -6.60 -18.16 -9.89
C ASN A 56 -5.49 -17.63 -8.97
N ALA A 57 -4.61 -16.79 -9.52
CA ALA A 57 -3.49 -16.18 -8.82
C ALA A 57 -3.67 -14.65 -8.64
N THR A 58 -4.91 -14.17 -8.64
CA THR A 58 -5.20 -12.74 -8.53
C THR A 58 -5.25 -12.22 -7.10
N ILE A 59 -5.33 -13.10 -6.09
CA ILE A 59 -5.35 -12.74 -4.69
C ILE A 59 -4.12 -13.31 -4.01
N GLY A 60 -3.33 -12.45 -3.34
CA GLY A 60 -2.13 -12.81 -2.59
C GLY A 60 -2.42 -13.35 -1.19
N ILE A 61 -3.52 -14.08 -1.00
CA ILE A 61 -3.82 -14.76 0.27
C ILE A 61 -3.18 -16.13 0.23
N ALA A 62 -2.30 -16.41 1.20
CA ALA A 62 -1.77 -17.75 1.38
C ALA A 62 -2.91 -18.71 1.77
N THR A 63 -2.98 -19.86 1.10
CA THR A 63 -4.04 -20.84 1.32
C THR A 63 -3.47 -22.19 1.76
N GLU A 64 -4.21 -22.89 2.60
CA GLU A 64 -3.93 -24.26 3.03
C GLU A 64 -5.21 -25.08 2.87
N GLY A 65 -5.15 -26.13 2.07
CA GLY A 65 -6.35 -26.89 1.69
C GLY A 65 -7.35 -26.00 0.93
N LYS A 66 -8.58 -25.88 1.46
CA LYS A 66 -9.66 -25.08 0.85
C LYS A 66 -9.87 -23.71 1.51
N GLY A 67 -9.02 -23.35 2.48
CA GLY A 67 -9.18 -22.12 3.28
C GLY A 67 -7.92 -21.25 3.30
N PRO A 68 -7.99 -20.09 3.93
CA PRO A 68 -6.80 -19.28 4.18
C PRO A 68 -5.87 -19.99 5.15
N MET A 69 -4.56 -19.88 4.92
CA MET A 69 -3.56 -20.34 5.87
C MET A 69 -3.73 -19.60 7.20
N ALA A 70 -3.74 -20.33 8.29
CA ALA A 70 -3.79 -19.77 9.63
C ALA A 70 -2.63 -20.32 10.47
N LEU A 71 -2.05 -19.43 11.30
CA LEU A 71 -1.12 -19.84 12.34
C LEU A 71 -1.94 -20.18 13.58
N PRO A 72 -1.99 -21.46 14.03
CA PRO A 72 -2.80 -21.85 15.18
C PRO A 72 -2.48 -21.07 16.46
N SER A 73 -1.20 -20.76 16.68
CA SER A 73 -0.74 -19.94 17.81
C SER A 73 -1.27 -18.52 17.80
N VAL A 74 -1.56 -17.95 16.62
CA VAL A 74 -2.17 -16.62 16.47
C VAL A 74 -3.69 -16.73 16.58
N ALA A 75 -4.29 -17.68 15.86
CA ALA A 75 -5.74 -17.87 15.84
C ALA A 75 -6.32 -18.14 17.25
N SER A 76 -5.60 -18.93 18.06
CA SER A 76 -5.99 -19.23 19.44
C SER A 76 -6.01 -18.00 20.38
N GLN A 77 -5.29 -16.92 20.03
CA GLN A 77 -5.26 -15.70 20.85
C GLN A 77 -6.44 -14.74 20.59
N LEU A 78 -7.11 -14.86 19.44
CA LEU A 78 -8.16 -13.90 19.05
C LEU A 78 -9.35 -13.87 20.01
N GLY A 79 -9.66 -14.99 20.68
CA GLY A 79 -10.75 -15.08 21.65
C GLY A 79 -10.33 -14.90 23.11
N SER A 80 -9.04 -14.73 23.41
CA SER A 80 -8.49 -14.73 24.77
C SER A 80 -8.02 -13.36 25.25
N ILE A 81 -8.26 -12.30 24.47
CA ILE A 81 -7.83 -10.94 24.86
C ILE A 81 -8.74 -10.41 25.98
N PRO A 82 -8.18 -10.05 27.16
CA PRO A 82 -8.97 -9.48 28.23
C PRO A 82 -9.69 -8.20 27.82
N ALA A 83 -10.90 -7.99 28.34
CA ALA A 83 -11.68 -6.79 28.00
C ALA A 83 -10.93 -5.48 28.33
N ALA A 84 -10.15 -5.46 29.39
CA ALA A 84 -9.29 -4.33 29.76
C ALA A 84 -8.25 -4.00 28.70
N ASP A 85 -7.81 -4.98 27.92
CA ASP A 85 -6.86 -4.80 26.84
C ASP A 85 -7.53 -4.51 25.50
N ALA A 86 -8.69 -5.10 25.26
CA ALA A 86 -9.40 -5.00 23.98
C ALA A 86 -10.22 -3.71 23.86
N LEU A 87 -10.75 -3.17 24.98
CA LEU A 87 -11.73 -2.08 24.99
C LEU A 87 -11.16 -0.73 25.47
N THR A 88 -9.86 -0.64 25.70
CA THR A 88 -9.19 0.60 26.10
C THR A 88 -8.47 1.24 24.90
N TYR A 89 -8.24 2.55 24.97
CA TYR A 89 -7.46 3.25 23.97
C TYR A 89 -6.01 2.73 23.94
N ALA A 90 -5.51 2.44 22.74
CA ALA A 90 -4.09 2.21 22.54
C ALA A 90 -3.33 3.57 22.60
N PRO A 91 -2.10 3.60 23.12
CA PRO A 91 -1.25 4.77 23.01
C PRO A 91 -1.04 5.15 21.53
N PRO A 92 -0.92 6.45 21.17
CA PRO A 92 -0.77 6.90 19.78
C PRO A 92 0.34 6.21 18.98
N ALA A 93 1.46 5.89 19.63
CA ALA A 93 2.57 5.17 19.01
C ALA A 93 2.39 3.64 18.98
N GLY A 94 1.31 3.12 19.55
CA GLY A 94 1.07 1.69 19.75
C GLY A 94 1.50 1.18 21.12
N ARG A 95 1.08 -0.03 21.48
CA ARG A 95 1.37 -0.64 22.80
C ARG A 95 2.88 -0.84 22.99
N PRO A 96 3.45 -0.41 24.13
CA PRO A 96 4.90 -0.48 24.39
C PRO A 96 5.47 -1.89 24.24
N GLY A 97 4.77 -2.90 24.76
CA GLY A 97 5.20 -4.30 24.65
C GLY A 97 5.35 -4.78 23.20
N LEU A 98 4.39 -4.45 22.33
CA LEU A 98 4.47 -4.79 20.90
C LEU A 98 5.66 -4.10 20.23
N ARG A 99 5.85 -2.80 20.50
CA ARG A 99 6.95 -2.01 19.93
C ARG A 99 8.32 -2.55 20.32
N GLN A 100 8.49 -2.93 21.60
CA GLN A 100 9.73 -3.51 22.12
C GLN A 100 10.03 -4.88 21.51
N VAL A 101 9.02 -5.76 21.44
CA VAL A 101 9.18 -7.09 20.81
C VAL A 101 9.53 -6.95 19.33
N TRP A 102 8.88 -6.04 18.62
CA TRP A 102 9.18 -5.78 17.22
C TRP A 102 10.60 -5.23 17.01
N ARG A 103 11.03 -4.32 17.88
CA ARG A 103 12.43 -3.85 17.87
C ARG A 103 13.44 -4.98 18.05
N LYS A 104 13.20 -5.88 19.02
CA LYS A 104 14.05 -7.06 19.21
C LYS A 104 14.09 -7.95 17.96
N LYS A 105 12.93 -8.20 17.34
CA LYS A 105 12.83 -8.96 16.09
C LYS A 105 13.66 -8.30 14.98
N LEU A 106 13.54 -7.01 14.78
CA LEU A 106 14.33 -6.27 13.78
C LEU A 106 15.84 -6.44 13.98
N LEU A 107 16.33 -6.37 15.22
CA LEU A 107 17.75 -6.54 15.53
C LEU A 107 18.24 -7.98 15.30
N ILE A 108 17.39 -8.98 15.58
CA ILE A 108 17.73 -10.40 15.35
C ILE A 108 17.80 -10.70 13.85
N GLU A 109 16.82 -10.21 13.08
CA GLU A 109 16.72 -10.49 11.64
C GLU A 109 17.66 -9.64 10.79
N ASN A 110 18.12 -8.49 11.33
CA ASN A 110 19.00 -7.57 10.63
C ASN A 110 20.20 -7.19 11.51
N PRO A 111 21.24 -8.06 11.62
CA PRO A 111 22.41 -7.79 12.46
C PRO A 111 23.13 -6.48 12.14
N SER A 112 23.04 -5.98 10.89
CA SER A 112 23.59 -4.69 10.47
C SER A 112 22.99 -3.46 11.17
N LEU A 113 21.87 -3.65 11.88
CA LEU A 113 21.24 -2.60 12.69
C LEU A 113 21.78 -2.51 14.12
N ALA A 114 22.63 -3.45 14.58
CA ALA A 114 23.08 -3.52 15.96
C ALA A 114 23.75 -2.22 16.45
N ASP A 115 24.57 -1.60 15.59
CA ASP A 115 25.31 -0.37 15.91
C ASP A 115 24.60 0.90 15.41
N ARG A 116 23.33 0.77 14.96
CA ARG A 116 22.57 1.91 14.45
C ARG A 116 21.63 2.47 15.53
N ARG A 117 21.54 3.79 15.60
CA ARG A 117 20.54 4.47 16.41
C ARG A 117 19.24 4.59 15.66
N PHE A 118 18.19 3.98 16.18
CA PHE A 118 16.81 4.17 15.69
C PHE A 118 15.83 4.04 16.85
N GLY A 119 14.66 4.70 16.71
CA GLY A 119 13.60 4.67 17.71
C GLY A 119 12.85 3.35 17.74
N ASP A 120 11.97 3.19 18.74
CA ASP A 120 11.02 2.09 18.73
C ASP A 120 10.02 2.25 17.56
N PRO A 121 9.63 1.17 16.90
CA PRO A 121 8.64 1.21 15.83
C PRO A 121 7.32 1.85 16.26
N ILE A 122 6.67 2.56 15.35
CA ILE A 122 5.32 3.08 15.53
C ILE A 122 4.34 2.08 14.90
N VAL A 123 3.25 1.79 15.61
CA VAL A 123 2.21 0.87 15.13
C VAL A 123 1.19 1.62 14.31
N THR A 124 0.88 1.12 13.12
CA THR A 124 -0.13 1.67 12.22
C THR A 124 -1.18 0.62 11.85
N ASN A 125 -2.34 1.06 11.35
CA ASN A 125 -3.36 0.17 10.80
C ASN A 125 -2.91 -0.34 9.42
N ALA A 126 -2.14 -1.42 9.42
CA ALA A 126 -1.54 -2.01 8.24
C ALA A 126 -0.65 -1.02 7.43
N ILE A 127 -0.12 -1.51 6.31
CA ILE A 127 0.88 -0.79 5.51
C ILE A 127 0.33 0.49 4.86
N THR A 128 -0.92 0.48 4.41
CA THR A 128 -1.50 1.67 3.75
C THR A 128 -1.56 2.87 4.69
N HIS A 129 -1.93 2.66 5.97
CA HIS A 129 -1.91 3.73 6.95
C HIS A 129 -0.48 4.22 7.22
N GLY A 130 0.49 3.31 7.35
CA GLY A 130 1.90 3.68 7.53
C GLY A 130 2.44 4.50 6.37
N LEU A 131 2.12 4.10 5.14
CA LEU A 131 2.51 4.82 3.93
C LEU A 131 1.84 6.19 3.81
N ALA A 132 0.56 6.31 4.19
CA ALA A 132 -0.14 7.59 4.21
C ALA A 132 0.50 8.56 5.21
N VAL A 133 0.76 8.11 6.45
CA VAL A 133 1.44 8.93 7.47
C VAL A 133 2.84 9.33 7.02
N ALA A 134 3.62 8.41 6.45
CA ALA A 134 4.95 8.73 5.93
C ALA A 134 4.87 9.73 4.76
N GLY A 135 3.90 9.57 3.88
CA GLY A 135 3.67 10.51 2.79
C GLY A 135 3.34 11.91 3.28
N GLU A 136 2.42 12.04 4.24
CA GLU A 136 2.07 13.33 4.86
C GLU A 136 3.27 14.02 5.56
N LEU A 137 4.24 13.24 6.03
CA LEU A 137 5.42 13.77 6.73
C LEU A 137 6.55 14.19 5.79
N PHE A 138 6.66 13.57 4.62
CA PHE A 138 7.88 13.69 3.81
C PHE A 138 7.66 14.07 2.35
N ILE A 139 6.41 14.17 1.88
CA ILE A 139 6.12 14.39 0.46
C ILE A 139 5.31 15.67 0.28
N GLU A 140 5.84 16.55 -0.57
CA GLU A 140 5.15 17.76 -1.01
C GLU A 140 4.54 17.57 -2.42
N PRO A 141 3.47 18.33 -2.75
CA PRO A 141 2.94 18.31 -4.11
C PRO A 141 4.00 18.72 -5.14
N GLY A 142 4.20 17.85 -6.13
CA GLY A 142 5.21 18.04 -7.19
C GLY A 142 6.50 17.25 -6.97
N ASP A 143 6.69 16.65 -5.81
CA ASP A 143 7.83 15.74 -5.59
C ASP A 143 7.76 14.53 -6.52
N VAL A 144 8.94 14.00 -6.86
CA VAL A 144 9.07 12.81 -7.69
C VAL A 144 9.46 11.62 -6.82
N MET A 145 8.67 10.55 -6.90
CA MET A 145 8.93 9.28 -6.24
C MET A 145 9.37 8.24 -7.25
N LEU A 146 10.56 7.70 -7.08
CA LEU A 146 11.05 6.61 -7.92
C LEU A 146 10.62 5.26 -7.36
N MET A 147 9.91 4.48 -8.17
CA MET A 147 9.38 3.16 -7.80
C MET A 147 9.64 2.10 -8.88
N PRO A 148 9.64 0.81 -8.54
CA PRO A 148 9.67 -0.23 -9.57
C PRO A 148 8.38 -0.23 -10.41
N ASP A 149 8.46 -0.64 -11.69
CA ASP A 149 7.31 -0.75 -12.60
C ASP A 149 6.28 -1.81 -12.16
N LYS A 150 6.64 -2.72 -11.27
CA LYS A 150 5.76 -3.70 -10.62
C LYS A 150 5.26 -3.17 -9.28
N LEU A 151 4.49 -2.09 -9.33
CA LEU A 151 3.97 -1.42 -8.14
C LEU A 151 2.50 -1.77 -7.85
N TRP A 152 2.13 -1.65 -6.59
CA TRP A 152 0.75 -1.79 -6.15
C TRP A 152 -0.05 -0.51 -6.41
N GLY A 153 -1.27 -0.65 -6.95
CA GLY A 153 -2.11 0.49 -7.33
C GLY A 153 -2.40 1.50 -6.20
N ASN A 154 -2.37 1.07 -4.94
CA ASN A 154 -2.57 1.97 -3.80
C ASN A 154 -1.48 3.04 -3.66
N TYR A 155 -0.26 2.80 -4.17
CA TYR A 155 0.77 3.83 -4.18
C TYR A 155 0.34 5.05 -5.01
N LYS A 156 -0.29 4.82 -6.16
CA LYS A 156 -0.83 5.92 -6.98
C LYS A 156 -1.92 6.69 -6.26
N LEU A 157 -2.84 6.00 -5.58
CA LEU A 157 -3.89 6.67 -4.81
C LEU A 157 -3.33 7.51 -3.67
N THR A 158 -2.34 6.97 -2.94
CA THR A 158 -1.75 7.64 -1.79
C THR A 158 -0.86 8.81 -2.21
N PHE A 159 0.06 8.58 -3.14
CA PHE A 159 1.11 9.56 -3.43
C PHE A 159 0.76 10.51 -4.57
N GLU A 160 0.18 10.02 -5.69
CA GLU A 160 -0.20 10.91 -6.79
C GLU A 160 -1.53 11.59 -6.52
N VAL A 161 -2.60 10.83 -6.25
CA VAL A 161 -3.96 11.39 -6.16
C VAL A 161 -4.15 12.20 -4.88
N HIS A 162 -3.71 11.68 -3.74
CA HIS A 162 -3.86 12.36 -2.44
C HIS A 162 -2.82 13.46 -2.29
N LEU A 163 -1.53 13.14 -2.35
CA LEU A 163 -0.45 14.07 -2.01
C LEU A 163 0.03 14.92 -3.19
N GLY A 164 -0.30 14.57 -4.41
CA GLY A 164 0.09 15.36 -5.58
C GLY A 164 1.53 15.15 -6.04
N ALA A 165 2.17 14.07 -5.59
CA ALA A 165 3.48 13.65 -6.10
C ALA A 165 3.38 13.07 -7.52
N THR A 166 4.50 12.87 -8.16
CA THR A 166 4.63 12.14 -9.42
C THR A 166 5.37 10.84 -9.18
N ILE A 167 4.82 9.70 -9.64
CA ILE A 167 5.51 8.41 -9.58
C ILE A 167 6.23 8.18 -10.91
N GLU A 168 7.54 8.15 -10.87
CA GLU A 168 8.38 7.66 -11.95
C GLU A 168 8.78 6.22 -11.68
N THR A 169 8.92 5.42 -12.76
CA THR A 169 9.20 4.00 -12.60
C THR A 169 10.47 3.60 -13.32
N PHE A 170 11.13 2.57 -12.76
CA PHE A 170 12.23 1.85 -13.39
C PHE A 170 11.86 0.38 -13.57
N HIS A 171 12.49 -0.30 -14.53
CA HIS A 171 12.29 -1.73 -14.70
C HIS A 171 12.87 -2.51 -13.52
N PHE A 172 12.00 -3.26 -12.82
CA PHE A 172 12.41 -4.01 -11.63
C PHE A 172 13.26 -5.23 -11.98
N TYR A 173 12.95 -5.89 -13.09
CA TYR A 173 13.67 -7.08 -13.55
C TYR A 173 14.47 -6.80 -14.83
N LYS A 174 15.63 -7.41 -14.93
CA LYS A 174 16.42 -7.38 -16.17
C LYS A 174 15.66 -7.98 -17.34
N ALA A 175 15.71 -7.35 -18.49
CA ALA A 175 14.93 -7.66 -19.70
C ALA A 175 15.30 -8.99 -20.41
N LYS A 176 15.82 -10.00 -19.74
CA LYS A 176 16.10 -11.31 -20.35
C LYS A 176 15.12 -12.35 -19.82
N GLY A 177 14.37 -12.87 -20.75
CA GLY A 177 13.31 -13.87 -20.76
C GLY A 177 13.18 -14.84 -19.58
N LEU A 178 11.99 -15.36 -19.43
CA LEU A 178 11.64 -16.48 -18.58
C LEU A 178 12.71 -17.60 -18.64
N GLY A 179 13.60 -17.66 -17.64
CA GLY A 179 14.65 -18.68 -17.57
C GLY A 179 16.04 -18.20 -17.15
N ALA A 180 16.39 -16.96 -17.37
CA ALA A 180 17.65 -16.38 -16.88
C ALA A 180 17.40 -15.63 -15.57
N GLY A 181 17.25 -16.36 -14.47
CA GLY A 181 17.06 -15.91 -13.10
C GLY A 181 16.52 -14.48 -12.98
N ASN A 182 15.39 -14.28 -12.36
CA ASN A 182 14.73 -12.97 -12.12
C ASN A 182 15.66 -12.02 -11.31
N ALA A 183 16.80 -11.64 -11.89
CA ALA A 183 17.73 -10.74 -11.24
C ALA A 183 17.12 -9.33 -11.23
N ILE A 184 17.12 -8.69 -10.07
CA ILE A 184 16.73 -7.30 -9.91
C ILE A 184 17.68 -6.43 -10.74
N ASP A 185 17.11 -5.47 -11.47
CA ASP A 185 17.90 -4.52 -12.27
C ASP A 185 18.33 -3.32 -11.41
N THR A 186 19.37 -3.53 -10.62
CA THR A 186 19.95 -2.48 -9.78
C THR A 186 20.58 -1.35 -10.59
N ALA A 187 21.01 -1.64 -11.84
CA ALA A 187 21.55 -0.62 -12.72
C ALA A 187 20.44 0.33 -13.23
N ALA A 188 19.28 -0.20 -13.60
CA ALA A 188 18.12 0.62 -13.97
C ALA A 188 17.71 1.56 -12.83
N PHE A 189 17.72 1.06 -11.57
CA PHE A 189 17.46 1.90 -10.41
C PHE A 189 18.52 2.99 -10.23
N ALA A 190 19.82 2.64 -10.26
CA ALA A 190 20.92 3.58 -10.06
C ALA A 190 20.94 4.68 -11.12
N ASN A 191 20.70 4.33 -12.39
CA ASN A 191 20.66 5.29 -13.49
C ASN A 191 19.53 6.31 -13.31
N ARG A 192 18.35 5.87 -12.84
CA ARG A 192 17.22 6.78 -12.60
C ARG A 192 17.36 7.66 -11.37
N LEU A 193 18.24 7.31 -10.43
CA LEU A 193 18.58 8.15 -9.28
C LEU A 193 19.59 9.25 -9.64
N GLY A 194 20.36 9.07 -10.72
CA GLY A 194 21.35 10.04 -11.18
C GLY A 194 20.82 11.08 -12.17
N ASP A 195 19.61 10.88 -12.68
CA ASP A 195 18.89 11.81 -13.55
C ASP A 195 18.12 12.85 -12.70
#